data_f60ed43a793dec3a7ea4e79b926005de
#
_entry.id   f60ed43a793dec3a7ea4e79b926005de
#
_cell.length_a   1.000
_cell.length_b   1.000
_cell.length_c   1.000
_cell.angle_alpha   90.00
_cell.angle_beta   90.00
_cell.angle_gamma   90.00
#
_symmetry.space_group_name_H-M   'P 1'
#
loop_
_entity.id
_entity.type
_entity.pdbx_description
1 polymer ?
#
loop_
_entity_poly.entity_id
_entity_poly.type
_entity_poly.pdbx_seq_one_letter_code
_entity_poly.pdbx_strand_id
1 'polypeptide(L)'
;MAMRKSFRVPVGIVGLIAFLFWAFTPPSTDPVKESIKMPYKKKGLTKEQAAAHLLSRFTMGATPQQVNQVVEKGLENWFAEQLSAQLPEDDLLRRLPEANYPALKMSNEAIVDHYVNAAQALRLAVKNKLVSRDSLQLLSKPEYRAQLQQLMKQQGLEPLQELNRQLLNQKIIRAAYSPNQLQEVLTDFWFNHFNVSLSKGASQQFVLTYERDAIRPYVIGTFYDLLIHTAQHPAMLEFLDNAGSVSNNNEGSRMREQSVAAKRVKQRIEKMAADTNNPQQAAMQQVMARTNMQGLNENYAREVMELHTLGVDGGYSQQDVTQVAKALTGWSVRPLAKDGPAAQLMQAAGPLANRANKDNVSINDFLFRANR
;
A
#
# COMPACT_ATOMS: atom_id res chain seq x y z
N MET A 1 16.07 -49.76 40.52
CA MET A 1 17.30 -49.81 39.65
C MET A 1 16.86 -49.50 38.24
N ALA A 2 16.85 -48.22 37.85
CA ALA A 2 16.32 -47.73 36.56
C ALA A 2 17.51 -47.31 35.68
N MET A 3 17.71 -48.02 34.60
CA MET A 3 18.75 -47.75 33.58
C MET A 3 18.35 -46.52 32.76
N ARG A 4 19.13 -45.45 32.87
CA ARG A 4 19.09 -44.31 31.91
C ARG A 4 19.79 -44.71 30.61
N LYS A 5 19.06 -44.86 29.52
CA LYS A 5 19.63 -44.95 28.16
C LYS A 5 20.05 -43.57 27.69
N SER A 6 21.34 -43.31 27.57
CA SER A 6 21.89 -42.11 26.92
C SER A 6 21.79 -42.28 25.41
N PHE A 7 21.02 -41.38 24.78
CA PHE A 7 20.95 -41.26 23.32
C PHE A 7 22.20 -40.48 22.84
N ARG A 8 23.13 -41.19 22.20
CA ARG A 8 24.26 -40.55 21.51
C ARG A 8 23.83 -40.26 20.07
N VAL A 9 23.70 -38.97 19.76
CA VAL A 9 23.47 -38.48 18.38
C VAL A 9 24.79 -38.63 17.62
N PRO A 10 24.82 -39.32 16.46
CA PRO A 10 26.06 -39.51 15.71
C PRO A 10 26.52 -38.12 15.14
N VAL A 11 27.80 -37.82 15.36
CA VAL A 11 28.47 -36.57 14.98
C VAL A 11 28.34 -36.23 13.47
N GLY A 12 28.06 -37.21 12.62
CA GLY A 12 27.86 -37.04 11.17
C GLY A 12 26.58 -36.25 10.79
N ILE A 13 25.53 -36.29 11.63
CA ILE A 13 24.26 -35.58 11.32
C ILE A 13 24.38 -34.08 11.62
N VAL A 14 25.14 -33.70 12.63
CA VAL A 14 25.35 -32.28 12.99
C VAL A 14 26.17 -31.56 11.90
N GLY A 15 27.14 -32.25 11.29
CA GLY A 15 27.94 -31.71 10.18
C GLY A 15 27.12 -31.48 8.91
N LEU A 16 26.15 -32.33 8.59
CA LEU A 16 25.31 -32.24 7.40
C LEU A 16 24.29 -31.10 7.52
N ILE A 17 23.75 -30.87 8.70
CA ILE A 17 22.82 -29.74 8.97
C ILE A 17 23.56 -28.40 8.92
N ALA A 18 24.79 -28.31 9.42
CA ALA A 18 25.60 -27.11 9.33
C ALA A 18 25.99 -26.79 7.87
N PHE A 19 26.23 -27.78 7.02
CA PHE A 19 26.56 -27.60 5.61
C PHE A 19 25.34 -27.14 4.78
N LEU A 20 24.13 -27.63 5.12
CA LEU A 20 22.89 -27.18 4.47
C LEU A 20 22.53 -25.73 4.83
N PHE A 21 22.80 -25.29 6.05
CA PHE A 21 22.60 -23.89 6.44
C PHE A 21 23.58 -22.94 5.74
N TRP A 22 24.80 -23.39 5.44
CA TRP A 22 25.80 -22.57 4.75
C TRP A 22 25.52 -22.46 3.23
N ALA A 23 24.85 -23.42 2.63
CA ALA A 23 24.44 -23.37 1.22
C ALA A 23 23.26 -22.43 0.94
N PHE A 24 22.52 -22.02 1.98
CA PHE A 24 21.37 -21.08 1.88
C PHE A 24 21.63 -19.69 2.48
N THR A 25 22.84 -19.41 2.95
CA THR A 25 23.21 -18.02 3.20
C THR A 25 23.37 -17.34 1.84
N PRO A 26 22.55 -16.34 1.49
CA PRO A 26 22.83 -15.55 0.29
C PRO A 26 24.25 -15.01 0.44
N PRO A 27 25.04 -14.96 -0.62
CA PRO A 27 26.34 -14.33 -0.55
C PRO A 27 26.14 -12.95 0.05
N SER A 28 26.88 -12.63 1.10
CA SER A 28 26.97 -11.27 1.61
C SER A 28 27.49 -10.44 0.45
N THR A 29 26.58 -9.85 -0.30
CA THR A 29 26.90 -8.80 -1.25
C THR A 29 27.17 -7.54 -0.41
N ASP A 30 28.33 -7.48 0.23
CA ASP A 30 28.95 -6.18 0.38
C ASP A 30 28.97 -5.60 -1.03
N PRO A 31 28.29 -4.47 -1.29
CA PRO A 31 28.33 -3.88 -2.60
C PRO A 31 29.81 -3.61 -2.86
N VAL A 32 30.38 -4.37 -3.79
CA VAL A 32 31.72 -4.08 -4.32
C VAL A 32 31.62 -2.61 -4.66
N LYS A 33 32.34 -1.78 -3.93
CA LYS A 33 32.58 -0.38 -4.27
C LYS A 33 33.43 -0.37 -5.52
N GLU A 34 32.89 -0.86 -6.63
CA GLU A 34 33.42 -0.52 -7.93
C GLU A 34 33.36 1.00 -8.00
N SER A 35 34.52 1.62 -8.05
CA SER A 35 34.60 3.07 -8.12
C SER A 35 33.86 3.50 -9.38
N ILE A 36 32.69 4.11 -9.18
CA ILE A 36 31.91 4.69 -10.27
C ILE A 36 32.85 5.60 -11.05
N LYS A 37 33.00 5.34 -12.34
CA LYS A 37 33.83 6.15 -13.22
C LYS A 37 32.95 6.82 -14.27
N MET A 38 33.02 8.13 -14.36
CA MET A 38 32.28 8.91 -15.36
C MET A 38 33.19 9.34 -16.49
N PRO A 39 33.14 8.66 -17.65
CA PRO A 39 34.11 8.91 -18.73
C PRO A 39 33.75 10.14 -19.60
N TYR A 40 33.33 11.24 -18.99
CA TYR A 40 32.86 12.44 -19.68
C TYR A 40 33.91 13.07 -20.60
N LYS A 41 35.22 13.03 -20.20
CA LYS A 41 36.32 13.52 -21.04
C LYS A 41 36.43 12.77 -22.37
N LYS A 42 36.17 11.45 -22.38
CA LYS A 42 36.16 10.66 -23.62
C LYS A 42 35.00 11.04 -24.56
N LYS A 43 34.00 11.74 -24.04
CA LYS A 43 32.86 12.27 -24.81
C LYS A 43 33.00 13.75 -25.14
N GLY A 44 34.20 14.36 -24.91
CA GLY A 44 34.47 15.75 -25.22
C GLY A 44 33.79 16.76 -24.31
N LEU A 45 33.26 16.34 -23.14
CA LEU A 45 32.63 17.26 -22.21
C LEU A 45 33.61 17.86 -21.23
N THR A 46 33.44 19.15 -20.89
CA THR A 46 34.09 19.74 -19.72
C THR A 46 33.48 19.17 -18.42
N LYS A 47 34.13 19.40 -17.29
CA LYS A 47 33.64 18.94 -16.00
C LYS A 47 32.30 19.62 -15.63
N GLU A 48 32.15 20.89 -15.94
CA GLU A 48 30.94 21.70 -15.76
C GLU A 48 29.78 21.18 -16.62
N GLN A 49 30.05 20.89 -17.90
CA GLN A 49 29.07 20.31 -18.81
C GLN A 49 28.60 18.93 -18.33
N ALA A 50 29.54 18.12 -17.86
CA ALA A 50 29.22 16.80 -17.30
C ALA A 50 28.42 16.91 -16.01
N ALA A 51 28.72 17.85 -15.11
CA ALA A 51 27.98 18.12 -13.91
C ALA A 51 26.55 18.61 -14.22
N ALA A 52 26.39 19.54 -15.15
CA ALA A 52 25.09 20.01 -15.59
C ALA A 52 24.24 18.88 -16.21
N HIS A 53 24.86 18.02 -17.02
CA HIS A 53 24.20 16.85 -17.60
C HIS A 53 23.78 15.85 -16.52
N LEU A 54 24.64 15.55 -15.55
CA LEU A 54 24.36 14.67 -14.43
C LEU A 54 23.16 15.17 -13.62
N LEU A 55 23.20 16.44 -13.22
CA LEU A 55 22.08 17.06 -12.48
C LEU A 55 20.78 17.07 -13.27
N SER A 56 20.83 17.36 -14.58
CA SER A 56 19.61 17.35 -15.42
C SER A 56 18.94 15.99 -15.54
N ARG A 57 19.68 14.90 -15.29
CA ARG A 57 19.16 13.51 -15.36
C ARG A 57 18.74 12.95 -14.03
N PHE A 58 19.39 13.34 -12.96
CA PHE A 58 19.24 12.70 -11.64
C PHE A 58 18.71 13.64 -10.56
N THR A 59 18.22 14.83 -10.96
CA THR A 59 17.55 15.77 -10.07
C THR A 59 16.31 16.36 -10.73
N MET A 60 15.48 17.04 -9.96
CA MET A 60 14.31 17.78 -10.45
C MET A 60 14.68 19.10 -11.15
N GLY A 61 15.95 19.36 -11.31
CA GLY A 61 16.51 20.54 -11.97
C GLY A 61 17.82 20.96 -11.37
N ALA A 62 18.57 21.85 -12.05
CA ALA A 62 19.87 22.31 -11.61
C ALA A 62 19.97 23.84 -11.69
N THR A 63 20.51 24.44 -10.65
CA THR A 63 20.95 25.82 -10.67
C THR A 63 22.45 25.91 -11.01
N PRO A 64 22.95 27.05 -11.53
CA PRO A 64 24.38 27.24 -11.75
C PRO A 64 25.23 26.99 -10.50
N GLN A 65 24.71 27.36 -9.33
CA GLN A 65 25.38 27.13 -8.05
C GLN A 65 25.51 25.63 -7.75
N GLN A 66 24.48 24.84 -8.00
CA GLN A 66 24.53 23.38 -7.79
C GLN A 66 25.50 22.72 -8.76
N VAL A 67 25.61 23.19 -10.00
CA VAL A 67 26.62 22.72 -10.96
C VAL A 67 28.02 22.92 -10.39
N ASN A 68 28.34 24.13 -9.89
CA ASN A 68 29.62 24.42 -9.27
C ASN A 68 29.92 23.53 -8.07
N GLN A 69 28.93 23.32 -7.19
CA GLN A 69 29.07 22.42 -6.04
C GLN A 69 29.39 20.98 -6.44
N VAL A 70 28.76 20.46 -7.51
CA VAL A 70 29.05 19.11 -8.02
C VAL A 70 30.46 19.06 -8.65
N VAL A 71 30.86 20.11 -9.34
CA VAL A 71 32.25 20.23 -9.89
C VAL A 71 33.29 20.20 -8.78
N GLU A 72 33.08 20.97 -7.70
CA GLU A 72 33.97 21.01 -6.54
C GLU A 72 34.04 19.66 -5.81
N LYS A 73 32.88 19.07 -5.50
CA LYS A 73 32.76 17.77 -4.81
C LYS A 73 33.32 16.60 -5.64
N GLY A 74 33.25 16.69 -6.97
CA GLY A 74 33.48 15.59 -7.91
C GLY A 74 32.22 14.84 -8.27
N LEU A 75 32.04 14.55 -9.56
CA LEU A 75 30.83 13.94 -10.13
C LEU A 75 30.53 12.57 -9.51
N GLU A 76 31.58 11.76 -9.40
CA GLU A 76 31.50 10.40 -8.86
C GLU A 76 31.12 10.40 -7.38
N ASN A 77 31.70 11.28 -6.58
CA ASN A 77 31.41 11.43 -5.16
C ASN A 77 29.95 11.88 -4.95
N TRP A 78 29.53 12.90 -5.69
CA TRP A 78 28.16 13.38 -5.64
C TRP A 78 27.16 12.28 -5.98
N PHE A 79 27.42 11.52 -7.04
CA PHE A 79 26.53 10.44 -7.47
C PHE A 79 26.49 9.29 -6.45
N ALA A 80 27.64 8.95 -5.85
CA ALA A 80 27.69 7.94 -4.80
C ALA A 80 26.86 8.33 -3.55
N GLU A 81 26.91 9.62 -3.17
CA GLU A 81 26.05 10.15 -2.10
C GLU A 81 24.56 10.04 -2.45
N GLN A 82 24.19 10.37 -3.69
CA GLN A 82 22.79 10.24 -4.15
C GLN A 82 22.32 8.79 -4.14
N LEU A 83 23.16 7.83 -4.51
CA LEU A 83 22.86 6.40 -4.46
C LEU A 83 22.67 5.88 -3.03
N SER A 84 23.26 6.54 -2.03
CA SER A 84 23.03 6.16 -0.63
C SER A 84 21.65 6.55 -0.11
N ALA A 85 21.06 7.62 -0.66
CA ALA A 85 19.82 8.26 -0.19
C ALA A 85 19.80 8.55 1.33
N GLN A 86 20.97 8.88 1.90
CA GLN A 86 21.16 9.08 3.35
C GLN A 86 21.64 10.50 3.70
N LEU A 87 21.50 11.45 2.78
CA LEU A 87 21.83 12.83 3.07
C LEU A 87 20.82 13.41 4.08
N PRO A 88 21.29 14.22 5.08
CA PRO A 88 20.42 14.79 6.10
C PRO A 88 19.32 15.68 5.50
N GLU A 89 18.09 15.53 5.96
CA GLU A 89 16.91 16.24 5.46
C GLU A 89 16.38 17.31 6.45
N ASP A 90 17.21 17.87 7.33
CA ASP A 90 16.77 18.79 8.37
C ASP A 90 16.06 20.03 7.82
N ASP A 91 16.55 20.60 6.72
CA ASP A 91 15.90 21.75 6.06
C ASP A 91 14.54 21.37 5.45
N LEU A 92 14.46 20.21 4.82
CA LEU A 92 13.22 19.66 4.28
C LEU A 92 12.20 19.41 5.40
N LEU A 93 12.61 18.81 6.52
CA LEU A 93 11.73 18.52 7.65
C LEU A 93 11.19 19.79 8.29
N ARG A 94 11.99 20.87 8.37
CA ARG A 94 11.49 22.18 8.82
C ARG A 94 10.41 22.75 7.91
N ARG A 95 10.40 22.42 6.60
CA ARG A 95 9.41 22.85 5.63
C ARG A 95 8.15 21.97 5.63
N LEU A 96 8.23 20.80 6.22
CA LEU A 96 7.15 19.84 6.37
C LEU A 96 6.79 19.62 7.86
N PRO A 97 6.44 20.68 8.61
CA PRO A 97 6.13 20.54 10.03
C PRO A 97 4.88 19.68 10.22
N GLU A 98 4.89 18.82 11.23
CA GLU A 98 3.80 17.90 11.54
C GLU A 98 2.45 18.60 11.72
N ALA A 99 2.44 19.80 12.28
CA ALA A 99 1.23 20.61 12.45
C ALA A 99 0.49 20.88 11.11
N ASN A 100 1.23 21.00 10.00
CA ASN A 100 0.66 21.28 8.67
C ASN A 100 0.57 20.02 7.78
N TYR A 101 1.28 18.95 8.15
CA TYR A 101 1.39 17.71 7.39
C TYR A 101 1.28 16.47 8.31
N PRO A 102 0.23 16.38 9.16
CA PRO A 102 0.11 15.28 10.12
C PRO A 102 0.01 13.92 9.44
N ALA A 103 -0.60 13.84 8.25
CA ALA A 103 -0.76 12.59 7.50
C ALA A 103 0.59 11.93 7.13
N LEU A 104 1.69 12.71 7.03
CA LEU A 104 3.01 12.16 6.73
C LEU A 104 3.55 11.20 7.81
N LYS A 105 2.99 11.24 9.03
CA LYS A 105 3.37 10.36 10.14
C LYS A 105 2.27 9.37 10.54
N MET A 106 1.08 9.49 9.98
CA MET A 106 -0.05 8.62 10.31
C MET A 106 0.08 7.24 9.67
N SER A 107 -0.42 6.21 10.36
CA SER A 107 -0.68 4.90 9.78
C SER A 107 -1.90 4.94 8.85
N ASN A 108 -2.08 3.94 8.00
CA ASN A 108 -3.27 3.82 7.16
C ASN A 108 -4.57 3.76 8.00
N GLU A 109 -4.54 3.10 9.15
CA GLU A 109 -5.69 3.06 10.08
C GLU A 109 -6.05 4.46 10.58
N ALA A 110 -5.05 5.25 11.02
CA ALA A 110 -5.25 6.62 11.47
C ALA A 110 -5.75 7.54 10.35
N ILE A 111 -5.23 7.37 9.14
CA ILE A 111 -5.68 8.13 7.96
C ILE A 111 -7.14 7.82 7.62
N VAL A 112 -7.53 6.54 7.61
CA VAL A 112 -8.91 6.13 7.30
C VAL A 112 -9.91 6.62 8.35
N ASP A 113 -9.50 6.66 9.61
CA ASP A 113 -10.34 7.17 10.70
C ASP A 113 -10.43 8.70 10.72
N HIS A 114 -9.42 9.43 10.23
CA HIS A 114 -9.34 10.89 10.32
C HIS A 114 -9.75 11.61 9.03
N TYR A 115 -9.30 11.12 7.85
CA TYR A 115 -9.60 11.73 6.55
C TYR A 115 -10.74 11.02 5.85
N VAL A 116 -11.90 11.68 5.75
CA VAL A 116 -13.13 11.05 5.27
C VAL A 116 -13.71 11.78 4.05
N ASN A 117 -14.37 11.04 3.18
CA ASN A 117 -15.21 11.66 2.16
C ASN A 117 -16.60 12.04 2.72
N ALA A 118 -17.34 12.84 1.98
CA ALA A 118 -18.66 13.32 2.38
C ALA A 118 -19.63 12.18 2.78
N ALA A 119 -19.60 11.05 2.06
CA ALA A 119 -20.47 9.92 2.36
C ALA A 119 -20.08 9.18 3.65
N GLN A 120 -18.78 9.10 3.96
CA GLN A 120 -18.28 8.55 5.21
C GLN A 120 -18.65 9.47 6.40
N ALA A 121 -18.39 10.78 6.25
CA ALA A 121 -18.76 11.77 7.27
C ALA A 121 -20.24 11.75 7.59
N LEU A 122 -21.12 11.68 6.57
CA LEU A 122 -22.55 11.56 6.75
C LEU A 122 -22.94 10.29 7.52
N ARG A 123 -22.34 9.14 7.16
CA ARG A 123 -22.63 7.87 7.88
C ARG A 123 -22.27 7.97 9.36
N LEU A 124 -21.12 8.57 9.67
CA LEU A 124 -20.68 8.79 11.05
C LEU A 124 -21.63 9.73 11.79
N ALA A 125 -22.05 10.83 11.17
CA ALA A 125 -23.00 11.79 11.77
C ALA A 125 -24.35 11.13 12.07
N VAL A 126 -24.88 10.33 11.16
CA VAL A 126 -26.14 9.59 11.37
C VAL A 126 -25.96 8.50 12.44
N LYS A 127 -24.85 7.75 12.43
CA LYS A 127 -24.54 6.76 13.46
C LYS A 127 -24.49 7.36 14.86
N ASN A 128 -23.84 8.52 14.98
CA ASN A 128 -23.70 9.24 16.25
C ASN A 128 -24.96 10.05 16.63
N LYS A 129 -26.06 9.89 15.89
CA LYS A 129 -27.36 10.59 16.10
C LYS A 129 -27.26 12.11 16.09
N LEU A 130 -26.26 12.68 15.41
CA LEU A 130 -26.07 14.11 15.28
C LEU A 130 -27.02 14.72 14.23
N VAL A 131 -27.42 13.91 13.25
CA VAL A 131 -28.30 14.31 12.13
C VAL A 131 -29.23 13.16 11.80
N SER A 132 -30.50 13.46 11.45
CA SER A 132 -31.39 12.49 10.81
C SER A 132 -31.24 12.56 9.29
N ARG A 133 -31.47 11.43 8.60
CA ARG A 133 -31.44 11.40 7.12
C ARG A 133 -32.49 12.32 6.52
N ASP A 134 -33.66 12.37 7.11
CA ASP A 134 -34.78 13.14 6.60
C ASP A 134 -34.52 14.64 6.70
N SER A 135 -33.89 15.11 7.78
CA SER A 135 -33.52 16.52 7.91
C SER A 135 -32.50 16.99 6.87
N LEU A 136 -31.62 16.09 6.40
CA LEU A 136 -30.62 16.42 5.40
C LEU A 136 -31.18 16.51 3.98
N GLN A 137 -32.25 15.79 3.68
CA GLN A 137 -32.91 15.87 2.37
C GLN A 137 -33.63 17.21 2.13
N LEU A 138 -33.96 17.92 3.19
CA LEU A 138 -34.63 19.23 3.15
C LEU A 138 -33.66 20.39 2.93
N LEU A 139 -32.36 20.18 3.05
CA LEU A 139 -31.35 21.23 2.91
C LEU A 139 -31.01 21.53 1.44
N SER A 140 -30.79 22.79 1.14
CA SER A 140 -30.13 23.16 -0.11
C SER A 140 -28.70 22.62 -0.19
N LYS A 141 -28.12 22.50 -1.40
CA LYS A 141 -26.74 21.99 -1.57
C LYS A 141 -25.68 22.79 -0.76
N PRO A 142 -25.73 24.13 -0.68
CA PRO A 142 -24.80 24.91 0.15
C PRO A 142 -24.98 24.67 1.64
N GLU A 143 -26.22 24.66 2.14
CA GLU A 143 -26.53 24.40 3.55
C GLU A 143 -26.09 22.99 3.98
N TYR A 144 -26.36 21.98 3.17
CA TYR A 144 -25.89 20.62 3.37
C TYR A 144 -24.35 20.55 3.51
N ARG A 145 -23.62 21.23 2.60
CA ARG A 145 -22.16 21.26 2.66
C ARG A 145 -21.65 21.96 3.93
N ALA A 146 -22.22 23.09 4.30
CA ALA A 146 -21.84 23.84 5.50
C ALA A 146 -22.07 23.00 6.77
N GLN A 147 -23.25 22.35 6.88
CA GLN A 147 -23.57 21.47 8.00
C GLN A 147 -22.64 20.28 8.07
N LEU A 148 -22.31 19.65 6.92
CA LEU A 148 -21.39 18.52 6.88
C LEU A 148 -19.98 18.93 7.33
N GLN A 149 -19.48 20.08 6.89
CA GLN A 149 -18.20 20.61 7.34
C GLN A 149 -18.16 20.88 8.85
N GLN A 150 -19.23 21.46 9.39
CA GLN A 150 -19.36 21.69 10.83
C GLN A 150 -19.35 20.38 11.61
N LEU A 151 -20.08 19.36 11.15
CA LEU A 151 -20.11 18.02 11.76
C LEU A 151 -18.71 17.35 11.71
N MET A 152 -18.03 17.45 10.58
CA MET A 152 -16.66 16.93 10.46
C MET A 152 -15.73 17.59 11.47
N LYS A 153 -15.75 18.91 11.57
CA LYS A 153 -14.95 19.67 12.54
C LYS A 153 -15.25 19.29 13.99
N GLN A 154 -16.52 19.13 14.36
CA GLN A 154 -16.95 18.69 15.70
C GLN A 154 -16.46 17.29 16.04
N GLN A 155 -16.30 16.42 15.05
CA GLN A 155 -15.82 15.04 15.22
C GLN A 155 -14.29 14.92 15.07
N GLY A 156 -13.56 16.01 14.89
CA GLY A 156 -12.12 15.99 14.62
C GLY A 156 -11.77 15.32 13.30
N LEU A 157 -12.67 15.34 12.31
CA LEU A 157 -12.49 14.73 11.00
C LEU A 157 -12.06 15.80 9.99
N GLU A 158 -11.18 15.41 9.08
CA GLU A 158 -10.75 16.25 7.96
C GLU A 158 -11.27 15.72 6.62
N PRO A 159 -11.54 16.62 5.67
CA PRO A 159 -11.94 16.19 4.34
C PRO A 159 -10.78 15.51 3.60
N LEU A 160 -11.10 14.53 2.76
CA LEU A 160 -10.12 13.79 1.96
C LEU A 160 -9.29 14.70 1.04
N GLN A 161 -9.83 15.86 0.64
CA GLN A 161 -9.11 16.88 -0.12
C GLN A 161 -7.89 17.42 0.65
N GLU A 162 -7.95 17.46 1.97
CA GLU A 162 -6.83 17.89 2.80
C GLU A 162 -5.68 16.86 2.78
N LEU A 163 -6.00 15.57 2.78
CA LEU A 163 -5.02 14.51 2.57
C LEU A 163 -4.32 14.64 1.21
N ASN A 164 -5.10 14.89 0.14
CA ASN A 164 -4.56 15.11 -1.20
C ASN A 164 -3.68 16.36 -1.26
N ARG A 165 -4.07 17.44 -0.58
CA ARG A 165 -3.25 18.66 -0.46
C ARG A 165 -1.90 18.35 0.18
N GLN A 166 -1.88 17.59 1.26
CA GLN A 166 -0.64 17.21 1.93
C GLN A 166 0.25 16.36 1.02
N LEU A 167 -0.33 15.39 0.29
CA LEU A 167 0.40 14.58 -0.69
C LEU A 167 1.05 15.45 -1.77
N LEU A 168 0.28 16.32 -2.43
CA LEU A 168 0.79 17.15 -3.53
C LEU A 168 1.82 18.17 -3.06
N ASN A 169 1.56 18.85 -1.96
CA ASN A 169 2.49 19.84 -1.42
C ASN A 169 3.81 19.21 -0.95
N GLN A 170 3.76 18.05 -0.27
CA GLN A 170 4.99 17.37 0.14
C GLN A 170 5.83 16.94 -1.06
N LYS A 171 5.22 16.47 -2.17
CA LYS A 171 5.96 16.15 -3.41
C LYS A 171 6.69 17.38 -3.95
N ILE A 172 6.02 18.53 -4.02
CA ILE A 172 6.61 19.78 -4.51
C ILE A 172 7.76 20.23 -3.60
N ILE A 173 7.55 20.21 -2.28
CA ILE A 173 8.56 20.61 -1.30
C ILE A 173 9.75 19.67 -1.34
N ARG A 174 9.55 18.36 -1.45
CA ARG A 174 10.63 17.38 -1.60
C ARG A 174 11.40 17.58 -2.90
N ALA A 175 10.72 17.75 -4.02
CA ALA A 175 11.35 18.01 -5.31
C ALA A 175 12.26 19.25 -5.28
N ALA A 176 11.83 20.30 -4.56
CA ALA A 176 12.58 21.56 -4.47
C ALA A 176 13.71 21.57 -3.42
N TYR A 177 13.55 20.83 -2.31
CA TYR A 177 14.40 21.01 -1.12
C TYR A 177 15.05 19.73 -0.59
N SER A 178 14.69 18.54 -1.07
CA SER A 178 15.36 17.32 -0.64
C SER A 178 16.82 17.31 -1.14
N PRO A 179 17.80 17.01 -0.28
CA PRO A 179 19.17 16.78 -0.72
C PRO A 179 19.32 15.43 -1.45
N ASN A 180 18.41 14.48 -1.22
CA ASN A 180 18.38 13.16 -1.85
C ASN A 180 17.61 13.20 -3.18
N GLN A 181 18.08 14.03 -4.11
CA GLN A 181 17.38 14.34 -5.37
C GLN A 181 17.15 13.11 -6.26
N LEU A 182 18.11 12.20 -6.35
CA LEU A 182 17.95 10.95 -7.12
C LEU A 182 16.79 10.11 -6.57
N GLN A 183 16.65 10.03 -5.25
CA GLN A 183 15.53 9.32 -4.62
C GLN A 183 14.19 9.97 -5.01
N GLU A 184 14.11 11.30 -5.06
CA GLU A 184 12.87 12.00 -5.43
C GLU A 184 12.51 11.76 -6.91
N VAL A 185 13.50 11.82 -7.83
CA VAL A 185 13.29 11.52 -9.26
C VAL A 185 12.82 10.09 -9.45
N LEU A 186 13.48 9.12 -8.81
CA LEU A 186 13.09 7.73 -8.91
C LEU A 186 11.73 7.46 -8.22
N THR A 187 11.42 8.14 -7.13
CA THR A 187 10.11 8.03 -6.48
C THR A 187 9.01 8.48 -7.43
N ASP A 188 9.19 9.61 -8.13
CA ASP A 188 8.21 10.10 -9.09
C ASP A 188 8.09 9.16 -10.30
N PHE A 189 9.22 8.67 -10.83
CA PHE A 189 9.24 7.71 -11.93
C PHE A 189 8.48 6.42 -11.57
N TRP A 190 8.79 5.81 -10.44
CA TRP A 190 8.16 4.56 -10.02
C TRP A 190 6.71 4.75 -9.55
N PHE A 191 6.37 5.91 -9.00
CA PHE A 191 4.98 6.25 -8.70
C PHE A 191 4.13 6.33 -9.97
N ASN A 192 4.69 6.81 -11.09
CA ASN A 192 4.01 6.83 -12.38
C ASN A 192 3.96 5.43 -13.03
N HIS A 193 5.00 4.62 -12.85
CA HIS A 193 5.04 3.24 -13.36
C HIS A 193 4.03 2.34 -12.64
N PHE A 194 4.01 2.36 -11.30
CA PHE A 194 3.04 1.66 -10.45
C PHE A 194 1.86 2.57 -10.09
N ASN A 195 1.23 3.17 -11.08
CA ASN A 195 0.27 4.24 -10.87
C ASN A 195 -0.98 3.80 -10.09
N VAL A 196 -1.35 4.60 -9.09
CA VAL A 196 -2.63 4.53 -8.37
C VAL A 196 -3.30 5.89 -8.43
N SER A 197 -4.49 5.96 -9.07
CA SER A 197 -5.21 7.21 -9.27
C SER A 197 -5.88 7.73 -8.00
N LEU A 198 -5.82 9.05 -7.79
CA LEU A 198 -6.58 9.78 -6.76
C LEU A 198 -8.09 9.86 -7.06
N SER A 199 -8.54 9.45 -8.25
CA SER A 199 -9.95 9.53 -8.65
C SER A 199 -10.78 8.31 -8.22
N LYS A 200 -10.15 7.18 -7.85
CA LYS A 200 -10.86 5.94 -7.54
C LYS A 200 -11.10 5.78 -6.03
N GLY A 201 -12.33 5.97 -5.62
CA GLY A 201 -12.99 5.66 -4.37
C GLY A 201 -12.12 5.34 -3.14
N ALA A 202 -12.02 4.06 -2.78
CA ALA A 202 -11.36 3.64 -1.55
C ALA A 202 -9.82 3.75 -1.61
N SER A 203 -9.21 3.60 -2.78
CA SER A 203 -7.74 3.68 -2.93
C SER A 203 -7.19 5.07 -2.60
N GLN A 204 -8.00 6.13 -2.77
CA GLN A 204 -7.62 7.53 -2.59
C GLN A 204 -7.05 7.81 -1.17
N GLN A 205 -7.57 7.16 -0.14
CA GLN A 205 -7.09 7.34 1.25
C GLN A 205 -5.68 6.76 1.46
N PHE A 206 -5.21 5.89 0.57
CA PHE A 206 -3.94 5.18 0.71
C PHE A 206 -2.81 5.71 -0.18
N VAL A 207 -3.07 6.68 -1.07
CA VAL A 207 -2.08 7.12 -2.05
C VAL A 207 -0.88 7.82 -1.40
N LEU A 208 -1.10 8.58 -0.32
CA LEU A 208 -0.01 9.23 0.42
C LEU A 208 0.94 8.19 1.04
N THR A 209 0.40 7.20 1.72
CA THR A 209 1.19 6.13 2.35
C THR A 209 1.79 5.19 1.31
N TYR A 210 1.13 5.00 0.17
CA TYR A 210 1.65 4.24 -0.94
C TYR A 210 2.98 4.80 -1.46
N GLU A 211 3.04 6.11 -1.70
CA GLU A 211 4.30 6.76 -2.06
C GLU A 211 5.34 6.68 -0.94
N ARG A 212 4.92 6.99 0.31
CA ARG A 212 5.80 7.06 1.47
C ARG A 212 6.39 5.71 1.87
N ASP A 213 5.56 4.65 1.89
CA ASP A 213 5.89 3.39 2.54
C ASP A 213 6.20 2.26 1.55
N ALA A 214 5.61 2.27 0.33
CA ALA A 214 5.76 1.20 -0.65
C ALA A 214 6.67 1.56 -1.82
N ILE A 215 6.88 2.83 -2.13
CA ILE A 215 7.71 3.27 -3.26
C ILE A 215 9.02 3.87 -2.77
N ARG A 216 8.97 5.02 -2.08
CA ARG A 216 10.15 5.81 -1.70
C ARG A 216 11.27 5.01 -1.02
N PRO A 217 11.03 4.09 -0.07
CA PRO A 217 12.09 3.34 0.57
C PRO A 217 12.81 2.34 -0.34
N TYR A 218 12.18 1.95 -1.46
CA TYR A 218 12.64 0.85 -2.31
C TYR A 218 13.18 1.30 -3.68
N VAL A 219 13.11 2.59 -4.02
CA VAL A 219 13.47 3.09 -5.36
C VAL A 219 14.95 2.96 -5.71
N ILE A 220 15.83 2.80 -4.73
CA ILE A 220 17.28 2.56 -4.91
C ILE A 220 17.63 1.10 -4.56
N GLY A 221 16.65 0.29 -4.20
CA GLY A 221 16.79 -1.12 -3.89
C GLY A 221 16.65 -2.05 -5.10
N THR A 222 16.18 -3.26 -4.84
CA THR A 222 15.90 -4.23 -5.90
C THR A 222 14.51 -4.00 -6.50
N PHE A 223 14.35 -4.31 -7.79
CA PHE A 223 13.03 -4.27 -8.43
C PHE A 223 12.03 -5.22 -7.77
N TYR A 224 12.52 -6.36 -7.27
CA TYR A 224 11.68 -7.32 -6.56
C TYR A 224 11.06 -6.72 -5.29
N ASP A 225 11.86 -6.04 -4.47
CA ASP A 225 11.37 -5.41 -3.25
C ASP A 225 10.36 -4.30 -3.56
N LEU A 226 10.66 -3.48 -4.56
CA LEU A 226 9.75 -2.43 -5.01
C LEU A 226 8.41 -3.01 -5.52
N LEU A 227 8.47 -4.05 -6.35
CA LEU A 227 7.28 -4.71 -6.90
C LEU A 227 6.42 -5.34 -5.80
N ILE A 228 7.02 -6.08 -4.86
CA ILE A 228 6.23 -6.78 -3.84
C ILE A 228 5.56 -5.80 -2.87
N HIS A 229 6.26 -4.72 -2.46
CA HIS A 229 5.70 -3.72 -1.56
C HIS A 229 4.59 -2.90 -2.24
N THR A 230 4.75 -2.55 -3.52
CA THR A 230 3.69 -1.87 -4.27
C THR A 230 2.49 -2.77 -4.50
N ALA A 231 2.70 -4.04 -4.86
CA ALA A 231 1.63 -5.00 -5.12
C ALA A 231 0.81 -5.36 -3.87
N GLN A 232 1.43 -5.42 -2.69
CA GLN A 232 0.74 -5.75 -1.44
C GLN A 232 0.12 -4.54 -0.74
N HIS A 233 0.40 -3.32 -1.20
CA HIS A 233 -0.10 -2.13 -0.53
C HIS A 233 -1.62 -1.95 -0.73
N PRO A 234 -2.36 -1.49 0.32
CA PRO A 234 -3.80 -1.25 0.24
C PRO A 234 -4.24 -0.40 -0.96
N ALA A 235 -3.45 0.62 -1.31
CA ALA A 235 -3.73 1.48 -2.47
C ALA A 235 -3.88 0.68 -3.76
N MET A 236 -2.93 -0.21 -4.07
CA MET A 236 -2.92 -1.01 -5.29
C MET A 236 -4.01 -2.09 -5.26
N LEU A 237 -4.16 -2.79 -4.13
CA LEU A 237 -5.18 -3.84 -3.97
C LEU A 237 -6.60 -3.30 -4.12
N GLU A 238 -6.87 -2.08 -3.63
CA GLU A 238 -8.17 -1.39 -3.80
C GLU A 238 -8.30 -0.76 -5.18
N PHE A 239 -7.21 -0.23 -5.75
CA PHE A 239 -7.22 0.40 -7.08
C PHE A 239 -7.54 -0.60 -8.18
N LEU A 240 -6.97 -1.80 -8.13
CA LEU A 240 -7.19 -2.87 -9.10
C LEU A 240 -8.21 -3.92 -8.64
N ASP A 241 -8.99 -3.63 -7.59
CA ASP A 241 -10.09 -4.45 -7.06
C ASP A 241 -9.68 -5.87 -6.61
N ASN A 242 -8.39 -6.12 -6.37
CA ASN A 242 -7.93 -7.45 -5.95
C ASN A 242 -8.29 -7.80 -4.51
N ALA A 243 -8.50 -6.80 -3.65
CA ALA A 243 -8.93 -7.01 -2.27
C ALA A 243 -10.20 -7.89 -2.15
N GLY A 244 -10.98 -7.94 -3.22
CA GLY A 244 -12.20 -8.72 -3.36
C GLY A 244 -12.06 -10.05 -4.10
N SER A 245 -10.93 -10.36 -4.71
CA SER A 245 -10.73 -11.55 -5.56
C SER A 245 -10.97 -12.86 -4.80
N VAL A 246 -11.71 -13.79 -5.42
CA VAL A 246 -12.01 -15.12 -4.89
C VAL A 246 -11.83 -16.19 -5.98
N SER A 247 -11.37 -17.36 -5.59
CA SER A 247 -11.24 -18.50 -6.50
C SER A 247 -12.60 -19.02 -6.96
N ASN A 248 -12.72 -19.32 -8.24
CA ASN A 248 -13.91 -19.97 -8.82
C ASN A 248 -13.98 -21.49 -8.54
N ASN A 249 -13.12 -22.02 -7.67
CA ASN A 249 -13.17 -23.42 -7.30
C ASN A 249 -14.44 -23.74 -6.51
N ASN A 250 -15.49 -24.10 -7.23
CA ASN A 250 -16.82 -24.43 -6.72
C ASN A 250 -16.82 -25.53 -5.62
N GLU A 251 -15.80 -26.37 -5.54
CA GLU A 251 -15.77 -27.45 -4.55
C GLU A 251 -15.41 -26.95 -3.13
N GLY A 252 -14.41 -26.09 -3.00
CA GLY A 252 -14.07 -25.49 -1.70
C GLY A 252 -15.13 -24.52 -1.19
N SER A 253 -15.75 -23.74 -2.07
CA SER A 253 -16.85 -22.82 -1.76
C SER A 253 -18.09 -23.58 -1.31
N ARG A 254 -18.47 -24.67 -1.99
CA ARG A 254 -19.64 -25.49 -1.64
C ARG A 254 -19.47 -26.19 -0.28
N MET A 255 -18.31 -26.76 0.02
CA MET A 255 -18.03 -27.34 1.35
C MET A 255 -18.10 -26.30 2.46
N ARG A 256 -17.70 -25.07 2.17
CA ARG A 256 -17.70 -23.98 3.15
C ARG A 256 -19.08 -23.37 3.36
N GLU A 257 -19.85 -23.18 2.32
CA GLU A 257 -21.26 -22.75 2.44
C GLU A 257 -22.11 -23.77 3.18
N GLN A 258 -21.75 -25.03 3.09
CA GLN A 258 -22.43 -26.12 3.79
C GLN A 258 -22.01 -26.26 5.26
N SER A 259 -20.90 -25.63 5.68
CA SER A 259 -20.50 -25.70 7.09
C SER A 259 -21.54 -25.05 8.00
N VAL A 260 -21.84 -25.69 9.12
CA VAL A 260 -22.81 -25.18 10.12
C VAL A 260 -22.40 -23.79 10.63
N ALA A 261 -21.09 -23.51 10.71
CA ALA A 261 -20.55 -22.22 11.12
C ALA A 261 -20.85 -21.13 10.09
N ALA A 262 -20.61 -21.39 8.79
CA ALA A 262 -20.91 -20.44 7.71
C ALA A 262 -22.41 -20.15 7.61
N LYS A 263 -23.25 -21.17 7.72
CA LYS A 263 -24.71 -21.00 7.74
C LYS A 263 -25.17 -20.15 8.94
N ARG A 264 -24.63 -20.36 10.14
CA ARG A 264 -24.94 -19.53 11.32
C ARG A 264 -24.47 -18.08 11.17
N VAL A 265 -23.29 -17.84 10.61
CA VAL A 265 -22.80 -16.49 10.32
C VAL A 265 -23.70 -15.82 9.29
N LYS A 266 -24.02 -16.50 8.18
CA LYS A 266 -24.93 -16.00 7.14
C LYS A 266 -26.33 -15.65 7.72
N GLN A 267 -26.94 -16.54 8.51
CA GLN A 267 -28.22 -16.29 9.16
C GLN A 267 -28.20 -15.11 10.15
N ARG A 268 -27.09 -14.94 10.88
CA ARG A 268 -26.91 -13.81 11.78
C ARG A 268 -26.80 -12.49 11.04
N ILE A 269 -26.08 -12.49 9.94
CA ILE A 269 -25.93 -11.35 9.02
C ILE A 269 -27.28 -11.02 8.36
N GLU A 270 -27.99 -12.02 7.88
CA GLU A 270 -29.34 -11.84 7.30
C GLU A 270 -30.37 -11.30 8.33
N LYS A 271 -30.33 -11.77 9.56
CA LYS A 271 -31.14 -11.20 10.65
C LYS A 271 -30.80 -9.74 10.95
N MET A 272 -29.52 -9.38 10.96
CA MET A 272 -29.10 -7.99 11.14
C MET A 272 -29.45 -7.12 9.92
N ALA A 273 -29.49 -7.70 8.72
CA ALA A 273 -29.86 -7.03 7.47
C ALA A 273 -31.41 -6.87 7.33
N ALA A 274 -32.21 -7.68 8.02
CA ALA A 274 -33.67 -7.62 7.98
C ALA A 274 -34.26 -6.52 8.86
N ASP A 275 -33.48 -5.91 9.74
CA ASP A 275 -33.93 -4.79 10.57
C ASP A 275 -33.95 -3.49 9.75
N THR A 276 -35.10 -3.21 9.13
CA THR A 276 -35.32 -2.11 8.17
C THR A 276 -35.05 -0.71 8.70
N ASN A 277 -34.97 -0.54 10.02
CA ASN A 277 -34.74 0.75 10.66
C ASN A 277 -33.25 1.07 10.89
N ASN A 278 -32.32 0.19 10.46
CA ASN A 278 -30.90 0.39 10.69
C ASN A 278 -30.20 1.03 9.47
N PRO A 279 -29.64 2.25 9.59
CA PRO A 279 -28.93 2.92 8.51
C PRO A 279 -27.68 2.16 8.01
N GLN A 280 -27.20 1.18 8.76
CA GLN A 280 -26.09 0.31 8.38
C GLN A 280 -26.49 -0.75 7.33
N GLN A 281 -27.79 -0.95 7.11
CA GLN A 281 -28.30 -1.96 6.19
C GLN A 281 -27.88 -1.74 4.73
N ALA A 282 -27.92 -0.50 4.25
CA ALA A 282 -27.50 -0.18 2.89
C ALA A 282 -25.99 -0.41 2.68
N ALA A 283 -25.16 -0.08 3.67
CA ALA A 283 -23.72 -0.34 3.64
C ALA A 283 -23.41 -1.84 3.71
N MET A 284 -24.18 -2.58 4.53
CA MET A 284 -24.10 -4.03 4.66
C MET A 284 -24.52 -4.73 3.37
N GLN A 285 -25.63 -4.30 2.76
CA GLN A 285 -26.08 -4.80 1.45
C GLN A 285 -25.06 -4.52 0.34
N GLN A 286 -24.41 -3.34 0.34
CA GLN A 286 -23.31 -3.04 -0.60
C GLN A 286 -22.11 -3.94 -0.39
N VAL A 287 -21.72 -4.22 0.85
CA VAL A 287 -20.60 -5.15 1.15
C VAL A 287 -20.98 -6.57 0.71
N MET A 288 -22.22 -7.02 0.97
CA MET A 288 -22.72 -8.32 0.53
C MET A 288 -22.83 -8.41 -0.99
N ALA A 289 -23.33 -7.37 -1.65
CA ALA A 289 -23.41 -7.31 -3.10
C ALA A 289 -22.02 -7.40 -3.73
N ARG A 290 -21.05 -6.67 -3.21
CA ARG A 290 -19.65 -6.78 -3.62
C ARG A 290 -19.08 -8.18 -3.38
N THR A 291 -19.40 -8.80 -2.23
CA THR A 291 -18.92 -10.15 -1.90
C THR A 291 -19.56 -11.22 -2.81
N ASN A 292 -20.82 -11.05 -3.21
CA ASN A 292 -21.52 -11.97 -4.11
C ASN A 292 -21.18 -11.80 -5.60
N MET A 293 -20.64 -10.64 -6.01
CA MET A 293 -20.19 -10.37 -7.37
C MET A 293 -18.71 -10.74 -7.61
N GLN A 294 -18.02 -11.27 -6.59
CA GLN A 294 -16.60 -11.55 -6.64
C GLN A 294 -16.33 -12.88 -7.34
N GLY A 295 -15.56 -12.81 -8.40
CA GLY A 295 -14.92 -13.91 -9.07
C GLY A 295 -13.40 -13.73 -9.04
N LEU A 296 -12.74 -14.49 -9.91
CA LEU A 296 -11.31 -14.37 -10.14
C LEU A 296 -11.00 -12.98 -10.75
N ASN A 297 -10.11 -12.22 -10.13
CA ASN A 297 -9.71 -10.91 -10.64
C ASN A 297 -8.54 -11.04 -11.62
N GLU A 298 -8.85 -11.16 -12.90
CA GLU A 298 -7.84 -11.20 -13.95
C GLU A 298 -7.24 -9.82 -14.27
N ASN A 299 -7.95 -8.73 -13.95
CA ASN A 299 -7.46 -7.38 -14.21
C ASN A 299 -6.18 -7.10 -13.44
N TYR A 300 -6.16 -7.41 -12.14
CA TYR A 300 -4.96 -7.25 -11.32
C TYR A 300 -3.78 -8.08 -11.83
N ALA A 301 -4.02 -9.33 -12.18
CA ALA A 301 -2.99 -10.21 -12.73
C ALA A 301 -2.45 -9.68 -14.07
N ARG A 302 -3.32 -9.17 -14.92
CA ARG A 302 -2.95 -8.56 -16.20
C ARG A 302 -2.09 -7.33 -16.00
N GLU A 303 -2.49 -6.42 -15.12
CA GLU A 303 -1.73 -5.21 -14.82
C GLU A 303 -0.33 -5.53 -14.27
N VAL A 304 -0.21 -6.53 -13.38
CA VAL A 304 1.09 -6.98 -12.87
C VAL A 304 1.98 -7.52 -13.98
N MET A 305 1.43 -8.31 -14.90
CA MET A 305 2.19 -8.89 -16.01
C MET A 305 2.47 -7.87 -17.12
N GLU A 306 1.46 -7.12 -17.52
CA GLU A 306 1.51 -6.25 -18.70
C GLU A 306 2.17 -4.91 -18.42
N LEU A 307 1.72 -4.18 -17.39
CA LEU A 307 2.18 -2.82 -17.13
C LEU A 307 3.32 -2.76 -16.10
N HIS A 308 3.35 -3.70 -15.16
CA HIS A 308 4.32 -3.63 -14.07
C HIS A 308 5.60 -4.41 -14.34
N THR A 309 5.58 -5.47 -15.19
CA THR A 309 6.74 -6.36 -15.35
C THR A 309 7.09 -6.69 -16.80
N LEU A 310 6.28 -7.53 -17.49
CA LEU A 310 6.68 -8.18 -18.76
C LEU A 310 6.45 -7.30 -20.00
N GLY A 311 5.51 -6.38 -19.93
CA GLY A 311 5.06 -5.60 -21.09
C GLY A 311 3.93 -6.28 -21.88
N VAL A 312 3.28 -5.52 -22.77
CA VAL A 312 2.14 -5.99 -23.59
C VAL A 312 2.51 -7.23 -24.41
N ASP A 313 3.71 -7.22 -25.03
CA ASP A 313 4.22 -8.29 -25.87
C ASP A 313 5.16 -9.24 -25.11
N GLY A 314 4.96 -9.42 -23.81
CA GLY A 314 5.82 -10.19 -22.92
C GLY A 314 5.84 -11.71 -23.12
N GLY A 315 5.18 -12.23 -24.18
CA GLY A 315 5.19 -13.64 -24.53
C GLY A 315 4.28 -14.54 -23.67
N TYR A 316 3.40 -13.98 -22.85
CA TYR A 316 2.40 -14.69 -22.05
C TYR A 316 1.04 -14.80 -22.77
N SER A 317 0.29 -15.83 -22.45
CA SER A 317 -1.06 -16.08 -22.95
C SER A 317 -2.14 -15.63 -21.96
N GLN A 318 -3.40 -15.59 -22.43
CA GLN A 318 -4.56 -15.40 -21.53
C GLN A 318 -4.65 -16.47 -20.44
N GLN A 319 -4.18 -17.70 -20.72
CA GLN A 319 -4.14 -18.76 -19.72
C GLN A 319 -3.15 -18.44 -18.59
N ASP A 320 -2.00 -17.84 -18.91
CA ASP A 320 -1.01 -17.42 -17.91
C ASP A 320 -1.57 -16.32 -17.01
N VAL A 321 -2.29 -15.34 -17.58
CA VAL A 321 -3.00 -14.31 -16.79
C VAL A 321 -3.98 -14.96 -15.81
N THR A 322 -4.75 -15.95 -16.26
CA THR A 322 -5.68 -16.68 -15.39
C THR A 322 -4.95 -17.45 -14.26
N GLN A 323 -3.79 -18.06 -14.54
CA GLN A 323 -2.99 -18.73 -13.49
C GLN A 323 -2.41 -17.74 -12.48
N VAL A 324 -1.89 -16.59 -12.93
CA VAL A 324 -1.42 -15.53 -12.05
C VAL A 324 -2.57 -14.97 -11.21
N ALA A 325 -3.75 -14.76 -11.78
CA ALA A 325 -4.94 -14.34 -11.04
C ALA A 325 -5.30 -15.33 -9.92
N LYS A 326 -5.23 -16.63 -10.18
CA LYS A 326 -5.41 -17.68 -9.16
C LYS A 326 -4.35 -17.60 -8.05
N ALA A 327 -3.09 -17.36 -8.41
CA ALA A 327 -2.00 -17.22 -7.44
C ALA A 327 -2.17 -15.98 -6.54
N LEU A 328 -2.73 -14.90 -7.07
CA LEU A 328 -3.01 -13.66 -6.34
C LEU A 328 -4.37 -13.66 -5.62
N THR A 329 -5.15 -14.74 -5.72
CA THR A 329 -6.40 -14.90 -5.00
C THR A 329 -6.12 -14.94 -3.49
N GLY A 330 -6.97 -14.24 -2.72
CA GLY A 330 -6.78 -14.12 -1.27
C GLY A 330 -5.94 -12.94 -0.82
N TRP A 331 -5.18 -12.29 -1.73
CA TRP A 331 -4.52 -11.03 -1.43
C TRP A 331 -5.57 -9.95 -1.18
N SER A 332 -5.57 -9.37 0.01
CA SER A 332 -6.63 -8.50 0.48
C SER A 332 -6.08 -7.45 1.44
N VAL A 333 -6.93 -6.51 1.83
CA VAL A 333 -6.62 -5.48 2.83
C VAL A 333 -7.28 -5.84 4.16
N ARG A 334 -6.55 -5.65 5.27
CA ARG A 334 -7.10 -5.74 6.62
C ARG A 334 -8.18 -4.67 6.78
N PRO A 335 -9.31 -4.95 7.47
CA PRO A 335 -10.26 -3.90 7.81
C PRO A 335 -9.60 -2.83 8.68
N LEU A 336 -9.41 -1.63 8.13
CA LEU A 336 -8.67 -0.55 8.79
C LEU A 336 -9.59 0.41 9.56
N ALA A 337 -10.77 0.71 9.01
CA ALA A 337 -11.74 1.56 9.70
C ALA A 337 -12.34 0.85 10.91
N LYS A 338 -12.16 1.41 12.11
CA LYS A 338 -12.69 0.85 13.37
C LYS A 338 -14.20 0.67 13.35
N ASP A 339 -14.89 1.61 12.73
CA ASP A 339 -16.35 1.67 12.61
C ASP A 339 -16.86 1.32 11.21
N GLY A 340 -16.00 0.77 10.35
CA GLY A 340 -16.36 0.39 9.00
C GLY A 340 -17.27 -0.85 8.94
N PRO A 341 -18.04 -1.04 7.84
CA PRO A 341 -18.92 -2.19 7.67
C PRO A 341 -18.19 -3.54 7.81
N ALA A 342 -16.95 -3.63 7.34
CA ALA A 342 -16.15 -4.85 7.45
C ALA A 342 -15.74 -5.16 8.90
N ALA A 343 -15.37 -4.13 9.69
CA ALA A 343 -15.05 -4.31 11.10
C ALA A 343 -16.29 -4.74 11.90
N GLN A 344 -17.44 -4.16 11.61
CA GLN A 344 -18.72 -4.55 12.23
C GLN A 344 -19.12 -6.00 11.89
N LEU A 345 -18.89 -6.43 10.64
CA LEU A 345 -19.09 -7.83 10.25
C LEU A 345 -18.17 -8.77 11.03
N MET A 346 -16.91 -8.41 11.23
CA MET A 346 -15.97 -9.22 12.02
C MET A 346 -16.37 -9.27 13.50
N GLN A 347 -16.82 -8.16 14.08
CA GLN A 347 -17.34 -8.12 15.45
C GLN A 347 -18.61 -8.97 15.59
N ALA A 348 -19.55 -8.86 14.65
CA ALA A 348 -20.78 -9.64 14.64
C ALA A 348 -20.54 -11.15 14.49
N ALA A 349 -19.54 -11.54 13.72
CA ALA A 349 -19.14 -12.93 13.54
C ALA A 349 -18.48 -13.54 14.81
N GLY A 350 -17.94 -12.69 15.71
CA GLY A 350 -17.41 -13.07 17.01
C GLY A 350 -16.33 -14.18 16.94
N PRO A 351 -16.24 -15.08 17.94
CA PRO A 351 -15.24 -16.15 17.97
C PRO A 351 -15.26 -17.11 16.77
N LEU A 352 -16.37 -17.18 16.04
CA LEU A 352 -16.51 -18.00 14.83
C LEU A 352 -15.66 -17.44 13.67
N ALA A 353 -15.50 -16.10 13.59
CA ALA A 353 -14.60 -15.48 12.61
C ALA A 353 -13.15 -15.89 12.84
N ASN A 354 -12.72 -15.97 14.09
CA ASN A 354 -11.34 -16.34 14.43
C ASN A 354 -11.02 -17.79 14.01
N ARG A 355 -11.98 -18.71 14.16
CA ARG A 355 -11.82 -20.09 13.69
C ARG A 355 -11.80 -20.20 12.17
N ALA A 356 -12.65 -19.46 11.48
CA ALA A 356 -12.70 -19.43 10.02
C ALA A 356 -11.46 -18.77 9.40
N ASN A 357 -10.73 -17.95 10.15
CA ASN A 357 -9.58 -17.15 9.71
C ASN A 357 -8.25 -17.69 10.24
N LYS A 358 -8.21 -18.92 10.78
CA LYS A 358 -7.02 -19.51 11.44
C LYS A 358 -5.78 -19.52 10.55
N ASP A 359 -5.97 -19.74 9.25
CA ASP A 359 -4.87 -19.87 8.27
C ASP A 359 -4.59 -18.54 7.53
N ASN A 360 -5.25 -17.46 7.91
CA ASN A 360 -4.99 -16.15 7.33
C ASN A 360 -3.65 -15.61 7.86
N VAL A 361 -2.87 -14.99 6.97
CA VAL A 361 -1.61 -14.31 7.30
C VAL A 361 -1.80 -12.80 7.14
N SER A 362 -1.43 -12.04 8.16
CA SER A 362 -1.47 -10.58 8.12
C SER A 362 -0.07 -10.01 8.32
N ILE A 363 0.34 -9.12 7.42
CA ILE A 363 1.61 -8.38 7.48
C ILE A 363 1.25 -6.89 7.30
N ASN A 364 1.39 -6.10 8.35
CA ASN A 364 0.92 -4.71 8.37
C ASN A 364 -0.57 -4.63 7.96
N ASP A 365 -0.88 -3.93 6.89
CA ASP A 365 -2.24 -3.77 6.35
C ASP A 365 -2.61 -4.80 5.28
N PHE A 366 -1.64 -5.58 4.80
CA PHE A 366 -1.86 -6.69 3.89
C PHE A 366 -2.45 -7.89 4.64
N LEU A 367 -3.45 -8.51 4.05
CA LEU A 367 -4.10 -9.70 4.57
C LEU A 367 -4.18 -10.77 3.49
N PHE A 368 -3.47 -11.87 3.69
CA PHE A 368 -3.69 -13.08 2.89
C PHE A 368 -4.80 -13.92 3.51
N ARG A 369 -5.85 -14.17 2.74
CA ARG A 369 -6.99 -15.00 3.13
C ARG A 369 -6.86 -16.38 2.50
N ALA A 370 -6.32 -17.33 3.25
CA ALA A 370 -6.03 -18.68 2.77
C ALA A 370 -7.25 -19.46 2.21
N ASN A 371 -8.44 -18.96 2.47
CA ASN A 371 -9.68 -19.64 2.12
C ASN A 371 -10.50 -18.92 1.02
N ARG A 372 -9.87 -18.15 0.15
CA ARG A 372 -10.55 -17.45 -0.96
C ARG A 372 -10.22 -18.00 -2.33
#